data_488a9abab7b8afe0eba33d232853287b
#
_entry.id   488a9abab7b8afe0eba33d232853287b
#
_cell.length_a   1.000
_cell.length_b   1.000
_cell.length_c   1.000
_cell.angle_alpha   90.00
_cell.angle_beta   90.00
_cell.angle_gamma   90.00
#
_symmetry.space_group_name_H-M   'P 1'
#
loop_
_entity.id
_entity.type
_entity.pdbx_description
1 polymer ?
#
loop_
_entity_poly.entity_id
_entity_poly.type
_entity_poly.pdbx_seq_one_letter_code
_entity_poly.pdbx_strand_id
1 'polypeptide(L)' 'MEIVKIVKVKEKLRGREVKPCPFCGEAEEIYFEEYLHASGKRWRILCPNCMAGIDRGYDQNPSPLLDTWNKRV' A
#
# COMPACT_ATOMS: atom_id res chain seq x y z
N MET A 1 3.92 16.39 -4.49
CA MET A 1 4.43 15.35 -3.60
C MET A 1 5.57 14.60 -4.27
N GLU A 2 6.58 14.28 -3.51
CA GLU A 2 7.74 13.58 -4.03
C GLU A 2 7.71 12.13 -3.58
N ILE A 3 7.90 11.20 -4.53
CA ILE A 3 7.96 9.79 -4.23
C ILE A 3 9.37 9.45 -3.72
N VAL A 4 9.44 8.87 -2.53
CA VAL A 4 10.70 8.50 -1.91
C VAL A 4 11.06 7.06 -2.28
N LYS A 5 10.08 6.15 -2.25
CA LYS A 5 10.36 4.72 -2.38
C LYS A 5 9.10 3.98 -2.83
N ILE A 6 9.30 2.96 -3.64
CA ILE A 6 8.24 2.02 -4.04
C ILE A 6 8.75 0.62 -3.74
N VAL A 7 7.95 -0.19 -3.02
CA VAL A 7 8.33 -1.55 -2.68
C VAL A 7 7.09 -2.44 -2.68
N LYS A 8 7.21 -3.64 -3.23
CA LYS A 8 6.08 -4.58 -3.24
C LYS A 8 5.71 -5.00 -1.82
N VAL A 9 4.41 -5.12 -1.58
CA VAL A 9 3.91 -5.51 -0.25
C VAL A 9 4.50 -6.85 0.18
N LYS A 10 4.57 -7.81 -0.73
CA LYS A 10 5.11 -9.14 -0.42
C LYS A 10 6.59 -9.10 -0.06
N GLU A 11 7.33 -8.12 -0.56
CA GLU A 11 8.75 -7.96 -0.22
C GLU A 11 8.92 -7.22 1.11
N LYS A 12 8.10 -6.20 1.36
CA LYS A 12 8.21 -5.38 2.56
C LYS A 12 7.70 -6.10 3.80
N LEU A 13 6.59 -6.81 3.67
CA LEU A 13 5.94 -7.52 4.78
C LEU A 13 5.86 -9.01 4.46
N ARG A 14 7.02 -9.65 4.43
CA ARG A 14 7.12 -11.08 4.15
C ARG A 14 6.36 -11.90 5.18
N GLY A 15 5.67 -12.92 4.71
CA GLY A 15 4.90 -13.79 5.58
C GLY A 15 3.50 -13.29 5.91
N ARG A 16 3.17 -12.05 5.50
CA ARG A 16 1.82 -11.52 5.67
C ARG A 16 0.96 -11.89 4.46
N GLU A 17 -0.30 -12.18 4.70
CA GLU A 17 -1.27 -12.40 3.63
C GLU A 17 -1.60 -11.08 2.96
N VAL A 18 -1.63 -11.09 1.62
CA VAL A 18 -2.06 -9.94 0.82
C VAL A 18 -3.28 -10.38 0.03
N LYS A 19 -4.45 -9.90 0.40
CA LYS A 19 -5.67 -10.24 -0.32
C LYS A 19 -5.66 -9.58 -1.70
N PRO A 20 -6.26 -10.22 -2.71
CA PRO A 20 -6.34 -9.63 -4.04
C PRO A 20 -7.05 -8.28 -4.03
N CYS A 21 -6.71 -7.44 -5.00
CA CYS A 21 -7.42 -6.18 -5.20
C CYS A 21 -8.91 -6.47 -5.39
N PRO A 22 -9.78 -5.78 -4.64
CA PRO A 22 -11.23 -6.05 -4.71
C PRO A 22 -11.86 -5.65 -6.04
N PHE A 23 -11.13 -4.93 -6.88
CA PHE A 23 -11.65 -4.42 -8.15
C PHE A 23 -11.17 -5.21 -9.35
N CYS A 24 -9.93 -5.68 -9.36
CA CYS A 24 -9.36 -6.39 -10.52
C CYS A 24 -8.77 -7.76 -10.19
N GLY A 25 -8.67 -8.12 -8.91
CA GLY A 25 -8.15 -9.42 -8.50
C GLY A 25 -6.64 -9.53 -8.45
N GLU A 26 -5.91 -8.46 -8.71
CA GLU A 26 -4.45 -8.48 -8.65
C GLU A 26 -3.97 -8.68 -7.22
N ALA A 27 -3.02 -9.60 -7.01
CA ALA A 27 -2.47 -9.88 -5.68
C ALA A 27 -0.95 -9.84 -5.64
N GLU A 28 -0.29 -10.12 -6.78
CA GLU A 28 1.17 -10.26 -6.81
C GLU A 28 1.90 -8.94 -6.87
N GLU A 29 1.33 -7.95 -7.55
CA GLU A 29 2.01 -6.70 -7.84
C GLU A 29 1.56 -5.54 -6.96
N ILE A 30 0.75 -5.80 -5.94
CA ILE A 30 0.34 -4.77 -4.98
C ILE A 30 1.60 -4.19 -4.33
N TYR A 31 1.69 -2.88 -4.24
CA TYR A 31 2.89 -2.23 -3.73
C TYR A 31 2.58 -1.12 -2.74
N PHE A 32 3.58 -0.83 -1.89
CA PHE A 32 3.59 0.35 -1.03
C PHE A 32 4.36 1.46 -1.71
N GLU A 33 3.91 2.68 -1.53
CA GLU A 33 4.62 3.85 -1.99
C GLU A 33 4.85 4.78 -0.81
N GLU A 34 6.11 5.12 -0.56
CA GLU A 34 6.47 6.10 0.45
C GLU A 34 6.65 7.44 -0.25
N TYR A 35 5.96 8.46 0.24
CA TYR A 35 6.03 9.79 -0.36
C TYR A 35 6.29 10.86 0.69
N LEU A 36 6.81 11.99 0.25
CA LEU A 36 7.09 13.10 1.14
C LEU A 36 5.88 14.00 1.24
N HIS A 37 5.38 14.15 2.46
CA HIS A 37 4.27 15.02 2.79
C HIS A 37 4.82 16.26 3.51
N ALA A 38 4.03 17.33 3.60
CA ALA A 38 4.45 18.56 4.28
C ALA A 38 4.92 18.33 5.72
N SER A 39 4.34 17.35 6.42
CA SER A 39 4.68 17.06 7.81
C SER A 39 5.57 15.81 7.96
N GLY A 40 6.16 15.31 6.87
CA GLY A 40 7.06 14.17 6.92
C GLY A 40 6.69 13.08 5.91
N LYS A 41 7.33 11.93 6.06
CA LYS A 41 7.10 10.81 5.15
C LYS A 41 5.82 10.07 5.50
N ARG A 42 5.09 9.65 4.46
CA ARG A 42 3.84 8.91 4.60
C ARG A 42 3.84 7.74 3.63
N TRP A 43 3.00 6.76 3.91
CA TRP A 43 2.88 5.57 3.10
C TRP A 43 1.47 5.44 2.52
N ARG A 44 1.37 4.77 1.36
CA ARG A 44 0.10 4.37 0.77
C ARG A 44 0.27 3.02 0.10
N ILE A 45 -0.85 2.30 -0.08
CA ILE A 45 -0.86 0.99 -0.74
C ILE A 45 -1.66 1.11 -2.03
N LEU A 46 -1.16 0.53 -3.10
CA LEU A 46 -1.72 0.72 -4.43
C LEU A 46 -1.72 -0.57 -5.23
N CYS A 47 -2.70 -0.68 -6.12
CA CYS A 47 -2.76 -1.73 -7.14
C CYS A 47 -2.33 -1.12 -8.48
N PRO A 48 -1.27 -1.62 -9.12
CA PRO A 48 -0.81 -1.05 -10.40
C PRO A 48 -1.70 -1.40 -11.58
N ASN A 49 -2.54 -2.41 -11.43
CA ASN A 49 -3.35 -2.91 -12.54
C ASN A 49 -4.58 -2.04 -12.79
N CYS A 50 -5.29 -1.65 -11.72
CA CYS A 50 -6.50 -0.84 -11.85
C CYS A 50 -6.39 0.51 -11.14
N MET A 51 -5.23 0.82 -10.55
CA MET A 51 -4.94 2.08 -9.86
C MET A 51 -5.76 2.28 -8.59
N ALA A 52 -6.39 1.25 -8.07
CA ALA A 52 -7.06 1.32 -6.77
C ALA A 52 -6.02 1.43 -5.66
N GLY A 53 -6.35 2.11 -4.57
CA GLY A 53 -5.42 2.24 -3.48
C GLY A 53 -6.02 2.87 -2.24
N ILE A 54 -5.23 2.85 -1.17
CA ILE A 54 -5.60 3.45 0.11
C ILE A 54 -4.48 4.39 0.54
N ASP A 55 -4.83 5.65 0.76
CA ASP A 55 -3.91 6.67 1.23
C ASP A 55 -4.65 7.51 2.27
N ARG A 56 -4.38 7.23 3.54
CA ARG A 56 -5.07 7.93 4.62
C ARG A 56 -4.40 9.25 5.01
N GLY A 57 -3.20 9.50 4.48
CA GLY A 57 -2.49 10.75 4.69
C GLY A 57 -1.78 10.89 6.04
N TYR A 58 -1.82 9.87 6.90
CA TYR A 58 -1.17 9.94 8.21
C TYR A 58 -0.31 8.72 8.55
N ASP A 59 -0.18 7.77 7.65
CA ASP A 59 0.54 6.52 7.93
C ASP A 59 2.04 6.71 7.80
N GLN A 60 2.73 6.62 8.92
CA GLN A 60 4.19 6.67 8.97
C GLN A 60 4.80 5.26 8.90
N ASN A 61 3.96 4.23 8.82
CA ASN A 61 4.34 2.83 8.80
C ASN A 61 3.43 2.09 7.82
N PRO A 62 3.96 1.25 6.93
CA PRO A 62 3.13 0.56 5.93
C PRO A 62 2.26 -0.56 6.50
N SER A 63 2.61 -1.14 7.65
CA SER A 63 1.87 -2.29 8.19
C SER A 63 0.37 -2.04 8.39
N PRO A 64 -0.06 -0.91 8.99
CA PRO A 64 -1.50 -0.64 9.13
C PRO A 64 -2.23 -0.53 7.80
N LEU A 65 -1.54 -0.11 6.75
CA LEU A 65 -2.14 -0.03 5.41
C LEU A 65 -2.51 -1.41 4.89
N LEU A 66 -1.67 -2.41 5.13
CA LEU A 66 -1.98 -3.77 4.72
C LEU A 66 -3.17 -4.32 5.51
N ASP A 67 -3.25 -4.02 6.79
CA ASP A 67 -4.40 -4.42 7.61
C ASP A 67 -5.70 -3.82 7.03
N THR A 68 -5.67 -2.56 6.66
CA THR A 68 -6.82 -1.89 6.06
C THR A 68 -7.16 -2.47 4.68
N TRP A 69 -6.13 -2.74 3.88
CA TRP A 69 -6.30 -3.37 2.56
C TRP A 69 -6.97 -4.73 2.66
N ASN A 70 -6.56 -5.53 3.64
CA ASN A 70 -7.07 -6.88 3.82
C ASN A 70 -8.44 -6.92 4.49
N LYS A 71 -8.88 -5.83 5.06
CA LYS A 71 -10.17 -5.78 5.74
C LYS A 71 -11.30 -5.83 4.72
N ARG A 72 -12.11 -6.89 4.77
CA ARG A 72 -13.28 -7.06 3.90
C ARG A 72 -14.54 -7.11 4.76
N VAL A 73 -15.61 -6.61 4.20
CA VAL A 73 -16.90 -6.60 4.86
C VAL A 73 -17.80 -7.63 4.21
#